data_0bea5f74e7b1f31b7c1e64ac10f07158
#
_entry.id   0bea5f74e7b1f31b7c1e64ac10f07158
#
_cell.length_a   1.000
_cell.length_b   1.000
_cell.length_c   1.000
_cell.angle_alpha   90.00
_cell.angle_beta   90.00
_cell.angle_gamma   90.00
#
_symmetry.space_group_name_H-M   'P 1'
#
loop_
_entity.id
_entity.type
_entity.pdbx_description
1 polymer ?
#
loop_
_entity_poly.entity_id
_entity_poly.type
_entity_poly.pdbx_seq_one_letter_code
_entity_poly.pdbx_strand_id
1 'polypeptide(L)'
;MKKRMLALLLGLLCAGLTACGSTDTAAKDKTPSAPTVEQPEPEPTPEEVRRTAAEQYADGLTLEEQVAQMFFVRCPETDAAALTAQYDIGGYLLFARDFDGQTKESVANTIAAYQNAAKTPMLIGADEEGGTVVRVSSNPNLRGTKFQSPQALYREGGFDRITSDTAEKDALLRDLGINVNFAPVCDVSTDPSDFIYARSFGMDAEQTGEYVRTVVTQMVSDKTGMVLKHFPGYGNNADTHTGIAIDERPMDTFRQSDFLPFQAGIESGAQSVLVSHNVVNCMDADRPASLSAEVHRILREKLGFDGVILTDDLIMDAIRDYTGGENAAVLAVQAGNDMLTSSDFVTQYNAVLAAVQDGTIPESQIHASAVRVIDWKMQLGLISYDA
;
A
#
# COMPACT_ATOMS: atom_id res chain seq x y z
N MET A 1 21.00 20.22 -51.19
CA MET A 1 22.25 19.55 -51.58
C MET A 1 22.39 18.32 -50.73
N LYS A 2 22.09 17.12 -51.24
CA LYS A 2 23.01 16.05 -51.69
C LYS A 2 23.87 15.52 -50.49
N LYS A 3 23.96 14.24 -50.14
CA LYS A 3 23.77 12.90 -50.73
C LYS A 3 23.80 11.87 -49.56
N ARG A 4 22.99 10.82 -49.43
CA ARG A 4 23.06 9.49 -50.05
C ARG A 4 24.17 8.58 -49.46
N MET A 5 23.75 7.44 -48.97
CA MET A 5 23.85 6.01 -49.43
C MET A 5 24.94 5.25 -48.61
N LEU A 6 24.96 3.97 -48.32
CA LEU A 6 24.42 2.78 -49.04
C LEU A 6 24.54 1.53 -48.14
N ALA A 7 23.62 0.60 -48.30
CA ALA A 7 23.63 -0.76 -47.77
C ALA A 7 24.62 -1.68 -48.50
N LEU A 8 25.03 -2.81 -47.95
CA LEU A 8 25.48 -3.96 -48.73
C LEU A 8 25.11 -5.29 -48.03
N LEU A 9 24.27 -6.05 -48.70
CA LEU A 9 24.11 -7.51 -48.59
C LEU A 9 25.31 -8.23 -49.14
N LEU A 10 25.64 -9.42 -48.58
CA LEU A 10 26.30 -10.47 -49.38
C LEU A 10 25.76 -11.83 -48.93
N GLY A 11 25.01 -12.46 -49.80
CA GLY A 11 24.67 -13.86 -49.76
C GLY A 11 25.73 -14.68 -50.54
N LEU A 12 25.92 -15.91 -50.17
CA LEU A 12 26.59 -16.89 -51.03
C LEU A 12 25.81 -18.20 -51.04
N LEU A 13 25.40 -18.51 -52.25
CA LEU A 13 24.81 -19.71 -52.74
C LEU A 13 25.94 -20.70 -53.13
N CYS A 14 25.84 -21.98 -52.82
CA CYS A 14 26.55 -23.01 -53.59
C CYS A 14 25.62 -24.23 -53.77
N ALA A 15 25.41 -24.51 -55.01
CA ALA A 15 24.64 -25.60 -55.52
C ALA A 15 25.46 -26.85 -55.77
N GLY A 16 24.90 -27.98 -55.50
CA GLY A 16 24.68 -29.19 -56.21
C GLY A 16 25.84 -30.01 -56.81
N LEU A 17 25.77 -31.30 -56.57
CA LEU A 17 26.00 -32.29 -57.65
C LEU A 17 25.52 -33.66 -57.15
N THR A 18 24.71 -34.27 -57.99
CA THR A 18 24.16 -35.64 -57.96
C THR A 18 25.21 -36.70 -58.31
N ALA A 19 25.13 -37.85 -57.65
CA ALA A 19 25.51 -39.13 -58.31
C ALA A 19 24.81 -40.32 -57.65
N CYS A 20 24.27 -41.17 -58.47
CA CYS A 20 23.57 -42.39 -58.18
C CYS A 20 24.46 -43.55 -57.66
N GLY A 21 23.83 -44.44 -56.91
CA GLY A 21 24.11 -45.85 -57.05
C GLY A 21 24.29 -46.68 -55.79
N SER A 22 23.38 -47.64 -55.67
CA SER A 22 23.51 -48.96 -55.05
C SER A 22 22.91 -49.19 -53.65
N THR A 23 21.95 -50.09 -53.70
CA THR A 23 21.28 -50.82 -52.61
C THR A 23 22.28 -51.52 -51.69
N ASP A 24 22.17 -51.29 -50.36
CA ASP A 24 22.40 -52.38 -49.43
C ASP A 24 21.61 -52.13 -48.10
N THR A 25 20.98 -53.20 -47.69
CA THR A 25 20.21 -53.30 -46.45
C THR A 25 21.11 -53.28 -45.24
N ALA A 26 20.94 -52.29 -44.39
CA ALA A 26 21.53 -52.28 -43.03
C ALA A 26 20.56 -51.79 -41.98
N ALA A 27 20.53 -52.53 -40.89
CA ALA A 27 19.65 -52.47 -39.76
C ALA A 27 19.48 -51.06 -39.16
N LYS A 28 18.22 -50.75 -38.77
CA LYS A 28 17.89 -49.61 -37.93
C LYS A 28 18.53 -49.81 -36.56
N ASP A 29 19.62 -49.16 -36.32
CA ASP A 29 20.18 -48.96 -34.99
C ASP A 29 19.33 -47.86 -34.30
N LYS A 30 18.43 -48.28 -33.41
CA LYS A 30 17.70 -47.39 -32.53
C LYS A 30 18.67 -47.03 -31.39
N THR A 31 19.34 -45.94 -31.51
CA THR A 31 20.00 -45.29 -30.36
C THR A 31 18.91 -44.91 -29.37
N PRO A 32 18.93 -45.39 -28.13
CA PRO A 32 17.96 -44.96 -27.11
C PRO A 32 18.21 -43.47 -26.82
N SER A 33 17.21 -42.63 -27.06
CA SER A 33 17.24 -41.27 -26.53
C SER A 33 17.44 -41.33 -25.02
N ALA A 34 18.46 -40.65 -24.51
CA ALA A 34 18.71 -40.51 -23.10
C ALA A 34 17.42 -39.94 -22.40
N PRO A 35 17.06 -40.43 -21.22
CA PRO A 35 15.93 -39.88 -20.50
C PRO A 35 16.22 -38.39 -20.23
N THR A 36 15.26 -37.54 -20.62
CA THR A 36 15.21 -36.14 -20.21
C THR A 36 15.06 -36.17 -18.70
N VAL A 37 16.09 -35.81 -17.98
CA VAL A 37 16.01 -35.59 -16.54
C VAL A 37 15.17 -34.33 -16.39
N GLU A 38 13.91 -34.47 -16.02
CA GLU A 38 13.11 -33.36 -15.53
C GLU A 38 13.84 -32.76 -14.30
N GLN A 39 14.28 -31.53 -14.43
CA GLN A 39 14.78 -30.79 -13.28
C GLN A 39 13.57 -30.62 -12.34
N PRO A 40 13.70 -30.94 -11.04
CA PRO A 40 12.63 -30.70 -10.09
C PRO A 40 12.28 -29.19 -10.15
N GLU A 41 10.97 -28.90 -10.16
CA GLU A 41 10.53 -27.50 -10.01
C GLU A 41 11.12 -26.92 -8.72
N PRO A 42 11.56 -25.67 -8.75
CA PRO A 42 12.09 -25.01 -7.54
C PRO A 42 10.98 -25.02 -6.46
N GLU A 43 11.38 -25.27 -5.23
CA GLU A 43 10.45 -25.15 -4.10
C GLU A 43 9.92 -23.71 -4.02
N PRO A 44 8.63 -23.51 -3.71
CA PRO A 44 8.05 -22.18 -3.65
C PRO A 44 8.73 -21.35 -2.52
N THR A 45 8.93 -20.08 -2.80
CA THR A 45 9.47 -19.14 -1.81
C THR A 45 8.46 -18.90 -0.67
N PRO A 46 8.91 -18.47 0.52
CA PRO A 46 7.99 -18.13 1.63
C PRO A 46 6.93 -17.09 1.25
N GLU A 47 7.26 -16.19 0.32
CA GLU A 47 6.31 -15.20 -0.20
C GLU A 47 5.23 -15.86 -1.08
N GLU A 48 5.62 -16.75 -1.98
CA GLU A 48 4.67 -17.50 -2.83
C GLU A 48 3.75 -18.39 -1.99
N VAL A 49 4.28 -19.06 -0.96
CA VAL A 49 3.46 -19.85 -0.02
C VAL A 49 2.44 -18.96 0.68
N ARG A 50 2.86 -17.79 1.21
CA ARG A 50 1.98 -16.85 1.88
C ARG A 50 0.89 -16.31 0.94
N ARG A 51 1.25 -15.91 -0.30
CA ARG A 51 0.28 -15.42 -1.30
C ARG A 51 -0.74 -16.48 -1.67
N THR A 52 -0.31 -17.73 -1.88
CA THR A 52 -1.22 -18.85 -2.12
C THR A 52 -2.18 -19.06 -0.94
N ALA A 53 -1.67 -18.97 0.29
CA ALA A 53 -2.51 -19.05 1.47
C ALA A 53 -3.51 -17.88 1.58
N ALA A 54 -3.10 -16.68 1.19
CA ALA A 54 -3.98 -15.50 1.16
C ALA A 54 -5.08 -15.63 0.10
N GLU A 55 -4.78 -16.17 -1.09
CA GLU A 55 -5.77 -16.50 -2.11
C GLU A 55 -6.78 -17.52 -1.59
N GLN A 56 -6.32 -18.63 -0.98
CA GLN A 56 -7.20 -19.65 -0.41
C GLN A 56 -8.09 -19.10 0.71
N TYR A 57 -7.57 -18.19 1.53
CA TYR A 57 -8.36 -17.53 2.57
C TYR A 57 -9.44 -16.65 1.96
N ALA A 58 -9.08 -15.82 0.96
CA ALA A 58 -10.00 -14.93 0.26
C ALA A 58 -11.08 -15.72 -0.51
N ASP A 59 -10.74 -16.86 -1.10
CA ASP A 59 -11.70 -17.78 -1.75
C ASP A 59 -12.75 -18.31 -0.77
N GLY A 60 -12.42 -18.39 0.52
CA GLY A 60 -13.34 -18.79 1.58
C GLY A 60 -14.29 -17.70 2.06
N LEU A 61 -14.07 -16.44 1.67
CA LEU A 61 -14.91 -15.30 2.04
C LEU A 61 -16.06 -15.13 1.04
N THR A 62 -17.23 -14.74 1.53
CA THR A 62 -18.33 -14.31 0.63
C THR A 62 -17.97 -12.96 -0.03
N LEU A 63 -18.69 -12.60 -1.10
CA LEU A 63 -18.50 -11.30 -1.76
C LEU A 63 -18.68 -10.13 -0.76
N GLU A 64 -19.68 -10.21 0.10
CA GLU A 64 -19.95 -9.22 1.14
C GLU A 64 -18.77 -9.09 2.11
N GLU A 65 -18.18 -10.22 2.53
CA GLU A 65 -17.02 -10.24 3.41
C GLU A 65 -15.77 -9.69 2.66
N GLN A 66 -15.53 -10.07 1.41
CA GLN A 66 -14.44 -9.52 0.60
C GLN A 66 -14.54 -8.00 0.45
N VAL A 67 -15.73 -7.46 0.15
CA VAL A 67 -15.97 -6.01 0.07
C VAL A 67 -15.72 -5.36 1.43
N ALA A 68 -16.16 -5.95 2.54
CA ALA A 68 -15.96 -5.40 3.88
C ALA A 68 -14.48 -5.37 4.28
N GLN A 69 -13.67 -6.35 3.84
CA GLN A 69 -12.22 -6.37 4.05
C GLN A 69 -11.50 -5.21 3.36
N MET A 70 -12.09 -4.60 2.34
CA MET A 70 -11.54 -3.43 1.65
C MET A 70 -11.74 -2.11 2.42
N PHE A 71 -12.29 -2.11 3.62
CA PHE A 71 -12.55 -0.89 4.37
C PHE A 71 -11.65 -0.77 5.61
N PHE A 72 -10.96 0.37 5.70
CA PHE A 72 -10.29 0.85 6.89
C PHE A 72 -11.15 1.96 7.50
N VAL A 73 -12.06 1.58 8.39
CA VAL A 73 -13.13 2.46 8.85
C VAL A 73 -12.65 3.34 10.00
N ARG A 74 -12.92 4.65 9.96
CA ARG A 74 -12.79 5.49 11.14
C ARG A 74 -13.63 4.89 12.25
N CYS A 75 -13.00 4.50 13.37
CA CYS A 75 -13.69 3.82 14.45
C CYS A 75 -14.93 4.62 14.89
N PRO A 76 -16.14 4.04 14.87
CA PRO A 76 -17.32 4.75 15.32
C PRO A 76 -17.26 5.00 16.84
N GLU A 77 -17.93 6.06 17.31
CA GLU A 77 -17.93 6.42 18.73
C GLU A 77 -18.69 5.42 19.60
N THR A 78 -19.66 4.74 19.01
CA THR A 78 -20.50 3.73 19.66
C THR A 78 -20.63 2.51 18.76
N ASP A 79 -20.95 1.37 19.38
CA ASP A 79 -21.33 0.13 18.69
C ASP A 79 -20.29 -0.47 17.75
N ALA A 80 -19.00 -0.08 17.86
CA ALA A 80 -17.93 -0.56 16.98
C ALA A 80 -17.85 -2.10 16.92
N ALA A 81 -17.93 -2.79 18.07
CA ALA A 81 -17.91 -4.25 18.12
C ALA A 81 -19.14 -4.87 17.44
N ALA A 82 -20.33 -4.26 17.59
CA ALA A 82 -21.55 -4.73 16.94
C ALA A 82 -21.47 -4.53 15.40
N LEU A 83 -20.93 -3.41 14.95
CA LEU A 83 -20.69 -3.14 13.53
C LEU A 83 -19.69 -4.16 12.94
N THR A 84 -18.60 -4.45 13.67
CA THR A 84 -17.64 -5.50 13.27
C THR A 84 -18.30 -6.87 13.14
N ALA A 85 -19.10 -7.28 14.13
CA ALA A 85 -19.82 -8.56 14.10
C ALA A 85 -20.81 -8.68 12.93
N GLN A 86 -21.37 -7.55 12.50
CA GLN A 86 -22.32 -7.52 11.39
C GLN A 86 -21.66 -7.62 10.02
N TYR A 87 -20.52 -6.94 9.81
CA TYR A 87 -19.93 -6.76 8.48
C TYR A 87 -18.58 -7.44 8.29
N ASP A 88 -17.89 -7.86 9.35
CA ASP A 88 -16.52 -8.39 9.31
C ASP A 88 -15.51 -7.41 8.67
N ILE A 89 -15.48 -6.17 9.18
CA ILE A 89 -14.74 -5.03 8.62
C ILE A 89 -13.24 -5.28 8.58
N GLY A 90 -12.58 -4.84 7.50
CA GLY A 90 -11.13 -5.02 7.28
C GLY A 90 -10.25 -4.40 8.37
N GLY A 91 -10.60 -3.22 8.88
CA GLY A 91 -9.87 -2.56 9.96
C GLY A 91 -10.55 -1.32 10.52
N TYR A 92 -10.06 -0.87 11.69
CA TYR A 92 -10.44 0.39 12.31
C TYR A 92 -9.26 1.35 12.42
N LEU A 93 -9.45 2.60 11.98
CA LEU A 93 -8.53 3.72 12.21
C LEU A 93 -8.98 4.49 13.45
N LEU A 94 -8.10 4.51 14.46
CA LEU A 94 -8.32 5.15 15.74
C LEU A 94 -7.76 6.57 15.75
N PHE A 95 -8.52 7.51 16.29
CA PHE A 95 -8.17 8.91 16.40
C PHE A 95 -7.90 9.32 17.86
N ALA A 96 -7.45 10.54 18.10
CA ALA A 96 -7.13 11.04 19.44
C ALA A 96 -8.28 10.87 20.44
N ARG A 97 -9.55 11.01 19.99
CA ARG A 97 -10.75 10.83 20.83
C ARG A 97 -10.87 9.41 21.42
N ASP A 98 -10.36 8.40 20.68
CA ASP A 98 -10.45 7.00 21.09
C ASP A 98 -9.45 6.67 22.21
N PHE A 99 -8.49 7.56 22.44
CA PHE A 99 -7.45 7.44 23.45
C PHE A 99 -7.64 8.44 24.63
N ASP A 100 -8.47 9.46 24.47
CA ASP A 100 -8.59 10.56 25.45
C ASP A 100 -9.05 10.03 26.82
N GLY A 101 -8.25 10.34 27.86
CA GLY A 101 -8.50 9.90 29.24
C GLY A 101 -8.35 8.39 29.49
N GLN A 102 -8.05 7.60 28.49
CA GLN A 102 -7.95 6.13 28.61
C GLN A 102 -6.66 5.70 29.32
N THR A 103 -6.68 4.48 29.90
CA THR A 103 -5.50 3.77 30.36
C THR A 103 -5.06 2.74 29.34
N LYS A 104 -3.82 2.24 29.42
CA LYS A 104 -3.32 1.16 28.54
C LYS A 104 -4.24 -0.06 28.57
N GLU A 105 -4.66 -0.49 29.77
CA GLU A 105 -5.56 -1.62 29.96
C GLU A 105 -6.94 -1.38 29.29
N SER A 106 -7.50 -0.17 29.44
CA SER A 106 -8.78 0.18 28.85
C SER A 106 -8.72 0.14 27.32
N VAL A 107 -7.67 0.74 26.69
CA VAL A 107 -7.47 0.70 25.25
C VAL A 107 -7.30 -0.74 24.74
N ALA A 108 -6.42 -1.52 25.38
CA ALA A 108 -6.18 -2.90 24.99
C ALA A 108 -7.46 -3.76 25.08
N ASN A 109 -8.25 -3.60 26.13
CA ASN A 109 -9.53 -4.33 26.30
C ASN A 109 -10.55 -3.90 25.23
N THR A 110 -10.61 -2.62 24.87
CA THR A 110 -11.51 -2.11 23.82
C THR A 110 -11.12 -2.71 22.47
N ILE A 111 -9.83 -2.68 22.12
CA ILE A 111 -9.34 -3.27 20.86
C ILE A 111 -9.56 -4.79 20.84
N ALA A 112 -9.31 -5.47 21.96
CA ALA A 112 -9.59 -6.91 22.08
C ALA A 112 -11.10 -7.22 21.85
N ALA A 113 -12.00 -6.34 22.28
CA ALA A 113 -13.42 -6.52 22.01
C ALA A 113 -13.74 -6.41 20.52
N TYR A 114 -13.08 -5.53 19.78
CA TYR A 114 -13.21 -5.45 18.31
C TYR A 114 -12.70 -6.71 17.62
N GLN A 115 -11.50 -7.17 17.99
CA GLN A 115 -10.92 -8.40 17.46
C GLN A 115 -11.78 -9.64 17.76
N ASN A 116 -12.35 -9.73 18.96
CA ASN A 116 -13.21 -10.85 19.34
C ASN A 116 -14.57 -10.85 18.61
N ALA A 117 -15.01 -9.71 18.12
CA ALA A 117 -16.24 -9.57 17.34
C ALA A 117 -16.04 -9.92 15.85
N ALA A 118 -14.81 -9.82 15.34
CA ALA A 118 -14.47 -10.10 13.97
C ALA A 118 -14.32 -11.61 13.70
N LYS A 119 -14.72 -12.07 12.52
CA LYS A 119 -14.41 -13.42 12.02
C LYS A 119 -12.99 -13.44 11.44
N THR A 120 -12.66 -12.41 10.66
CA THR A 120 -11.32 -12.18 10.09
C THR A 120 -10.57 -11.19 10.97
N PRO A 121 -9.35 -11.51 11.48
CA PRO A 121 -8.58 -10.57 12.30
C PRO A 121 -8.46 -9.20 11.66
N MET A 122 -8.66 -8.14 12.46
CA MET A 122 -8.73 -6.77 11.99
C MET A 122 -7.38 -6.07 11.94
N LEU A 123 -7.20 -5.20 10.95
CA LEU A 123 -6.21 -4.14 11.02
C LEU A 123 -6.69 -3.07 12.01
N ILE A 124 -5.85 -2.69 12.96
CA ILE A 124 -6.12 -1.58 13.89
C ILE A 124 -5.02 -0.56 13.70
N GLY A 125 -5.38 0.61 13.21
CA GLY A 125 -4.44 1.66 12.85
C GLY A 125 -4.58 2.93 13.67
N ALA A 126 -3.49 3.69 13.76
CA ALA A 126 -3.47 5.05 14.29
C ALA A 126 -2.37 5.87 13.61
N ASP A 127 -2.56 7.21 13.55
CA ASP A 127 -1.50 8.13 13.11
C ASP A 127 -0.57 8.46 14.28
N GLU A 128 0.52 7.74 14.42
CA GLU A 128 1.55 8.04 15.40
C GLU A 128 2.83 8.45 14.66
N GLU A 129 2.77 9.55 13.88
CA GLU A 129 3.90 10.06 13.09
C GLU A 129 5.02 10.59 13.98
N GLY A 130 4.63 11.21 15.07
CA GLY A 130 5.48 12.03 15.92
C GLY A 130 5.31 13.54 15.63
N GLY A 131 5.76 14.38 16.55
CA GLY A 131 5.64 15.83 16.40
C GLY A 131 4.21 16.33 16.49
N THR A 132 3.69 16.88 15.39
CA THR A 132 2.36 17.50 15.35
C THR A 132 1.22 16.48 15.20
N VAL A 133 1.52 15.30 14.64
CA VAL A 133 0.52 14.25 14.43
C VAL A 133 0.84 13.04 15.30
N VAL A 134 0.17 12.98 16.43
CA VAL A 134 0.22 11.89 17.41
C VAL A 134 -1.18 11.64 17.95
N ARG A 135 -1.60 10.39 18.04
CA ARG A 135 -2.91 10.01 18.58
C ARG A 135 -2.76 9.35 19.95
N VAL A 136 -1.92 8.34 20.04
CA VAL A 136 -1.70 7.54 21.25
C VAL A 136 -0.88 8.33 22.29
N SER A 137 0.28 8.83 21.90
CA SER A 137 1.16 9.55 22.81
C SER A 137 0.69 10.97 23.18
N SER A 138 -0.44 11.42 22.60
CA SER A 138 -1.12 12.63 23.06
C SER A 138 -1.75 12.45 24.45
N ASN A 139 -2.05 11.22 24.86
CA ASN A 139 -2.56 10.88 26.17
C ASN A 139 -1.41 10.52 27.14
N PRO A 140 -1.18 11.31 28.22
CA PRO A 140 -0.09 11.08 29.15
C PRO A 140 -0.22 9.77 29.95
N ASN A 141 -1.42 9.16 30.04
CA ASN A 141 -1.61 7.87 30.67
C ASN A 141 -1.05 6.71 29.83
N LEU A 142 -0.94 6.89 28.51
CA LEU A 142 -0.42 5.90 27.59
C LEU A 142 1.10 6.05 27.42
N ARG A 143 1.58 7.32 27.31
CA ARG A 143 3.00 7.65 27.27
C ARG A 143 3.24 9.01 27.93
N GLY A 144 4.20 9.11 28.84
CA GLY A 144 4.44 10.32 29.63
C GLY A 144 4.77 11.58 28.82
N THR A 145 5.27 11.43 27.58
CA THR A 145 5.59 12.52 26.65
C THR A 145 5.22 12.11 25.23
N LYS A 146 4.86 13.10 24.38
CA LYS A 146 4.59 12.85 22.96
C LYS A 146 5.85 12.37 22.23
N PHE A 147 5.70 11.53 21.23
CA PHE A 147 6.78 11.22 20.31
C PHE A 147 7.21 12.46 19.54
N GLN A 148 8.52 12.61 19.33
CA GLN A 148 9.09 13.75 18.64
C GLN A 148 8.92 13.64 17.13
N SER A 149 9.03 14.78 16.41
CA SER A 149 9.05 14.78 14.95
C SER A 149 10.32 14.11 14.41
N PRO A 150 10.27 13.53 13.20
CA PRO A 150 11.45 12.95 12.56
C PRO A 150 12.64 13.92 12.48
N GLN A 151 12.37 15.19 12.22
CA GLN A 151 13.37 16.25 12.22
C GLN A 151 14.06 16.45 13.58
N ALA A 152 13.30 16.39 14.68
CA ALA A 152 13.85 16.55 16.02
C ALA A 152 14.71 15.33 16.40
N LEU A 153 14.23 14.12 16.13
CA LEU A 153 14.96 12.87 16.37
C LEU A 153 16.30 12.83 15.62
N TYR A 154 16.27 13.23 14.33
CA TYR A 154 17.49 13.27 13.52
C TYR A 154 18.52 14.27 14.06
N ARG A 155 18.08 15.46 14.49
CA ARG A 155 18.98 16.44 15.13
C ARG A 155 19.54 15.96 16.47
N GLU A 156 18.78 15.13 17.20
CA GLU A 156 19.18 14.59 18.50
C GLU A 156 20.24 13.49 18.39
N GLY A 157 20.11 12.58 17.40
CA GLY A 157 21.01 11.42 17.30
C GLY A 157 20.98 10.68 15.96
N GLY A 158 20.62 11.37 14.86
CA GLY A 158 20.64 10.80 13.52
C GLY A 158 19.70 9.63 13.33
N PHE A 159 20.05 8.72 12.42
CA PHE A 159 19.24 7.55 12.10
C PHE A 159 19.17 6.53 13.23
N ASP A 160 20.18 6.42 14.09
CA ASP A 160 20.13 5.55 15.28
C ASP A 160 19.02 5.98 16.24
N ARG A 161 18.82 7.29 16.41
CA ARG A 161 17.72 7.82 17.23
C ARG A 161 16.35 7.59 16.59
N ILE A 162 16.25 7.70 15.27
CA ILE A 162 15.03 7.36 14.51
C ILE A 162 14.71 5.87 14.68
N THR A 163 15.68 4.98 14.52
CA THR A 163 15.50 3.53 14.70
C THR A 163 14.98 3.21 16.11
N SER A 164 15.62 3.75 17.14
CA SER A 164 15.23 3.50 18.55
C SER A 164 13.84 4.06 18.88
N ASP A 165 13.47 5.21 18.32
CA ASP A 165 12.14 5.82 18.49
C ASP A 165 11.06 5.01 17.77
N THR A 166 11.37 4.51 16.57
CA THR A 166 10.46 3.63 15.82
C THR A 166 10.19 2.33 16.61
N ALA A 167 11.23 1.69 17.13
CA ALA A 167 11.08 0.47 17.94
C ALA A 167 10.26 0.71 19.22
N GLU A 168 10.47 1.86 19.92
CA GLU A 168 9.67 2.24 21.09
C GLU A 168 8.20 2.46 20.71
N LYS A 169 7.96 3.12 19.58
CA LYS A 169 6.63 3.41 19.05
C LYS A 169 5.89 2.13 18.70
N ASP A 170 6.53 1.25 17.96
CA ASP A 170 5.99 -0.05 17.57
C ASP A 170 5.65 -0.92 18.79
N ALA A 171 6.53 -0.97 19.79
CA ALA A 171 6.27 -1.67 21.02
C ALA A 171 5.05 -1.12 21.76
N LEU A 172 4.92 0.21 21.88
CA LEU A 172 3.76 0.83 22.51
C LEU A 172 2.46 0.52 21.76
N LEU A 173 2.46 0.65 20.44
CA LEU A 173 1.27 0.39 19.62
C LEU A 173 0.82 -1.07 19.77
N ARG A 174 1.74 -2.02 19.65
CA ARG A 174 1.44 -3.46 19.80
C ARG A 174 0.96 -3.83 21.19
N ASP A 175 1.54 -3.24 22.25
CA ASP A 175 1.08 -3.43 23.63
C ASP A 175 -0.38 -3.03 23.83
N LEU A 176 -0.87 -2.08 23.03
CA LEU A 176 -2.26 -1.64 23.02
C LEU A 176 -3.17 -2.44 22.07
N GLY A 177 -2.59 -3.34 21.25
CA GLY A 177 -3.31 -4.10 20.24
C GLY A 177 -3.42 -3.36 18.88
N ILE A 178 -2.73 -2.23 18.70
CA ILE A 178 -2.63 -1.49 17.44
C ILE A 178 -1.54 -2.16 16.60
N ASN A 179 -1.88 -2.59 15.39
CA ASN A 179 -0.99 -3.35 14.53
C ASN A 179 -0.55 -2.61 13.26
N VAL A 180 -1.09 -1.41 13.02
CA VAL A 180 -0.72 -0.53 11.89
C VAL A 180 -0.44 0.88 12.39
N ASN A 181 0.70 1.45 12.03
CA ASN A 181 0.96 2.87 12.15
C ASN A 181 0.82 3.56 10.79
N PHE A 182 -0.01 4.59 10.70
CA PHE A 182 -0.14 5.42 9.49
C PHE A 182 1.05 6.38 9.37
N ALA A 183 2.22 5.80 9.21
CA ALA A 183 3.55 6.40 9.03
C ALA A 183 4.45 5.40 8.27
N PRO A 184 5.59 5.83 7.71
CA PRO A 184 6.17 7.18 7.74
C PRO A 184 5.57 8.15 6.72
N VAL A 185 5.75 9.45 6.96
CA VAL A 185 5.49 10.50 5.97
C VAL A 185 6.66 10.53 4.99
N CYS A 186 6.37 10.26 3.71
CA CYS A 186 7.34 10.20 2.62
C CYS A 186 7.47 11.53 1.85
N ASP A 187 6.60 12.50 2.16
CA ASP A 187 6.57 13.79 1.48
C ASP A 187 7.90 14.53 1.60
N VAL A 188 8.43 15.01 0.46
CA VAL A 188 9.66 15.80 0.41
C VAL A 188 9.32 17.28 0.51
N SER A 189 9.78 17.92 1.57
CA SER A 189 9.67 19.36 1.76
C SER A 189 10.89 19.87 2.52
N THR A 190 11.51 20.94 1.99
CA THR A 190 12.66 21.61 2.59
C THR A 190 12.34 23.05 2.99
N ASP A 191 11.15 23.56 2.66
CA ASP A 191 10.70 24.91 2.98
C ASP A 191 9.78 24.88 4.22
N PRO A 192 10.16 25.53 5.32
CA PRO A 192 9.32 25.63 6.53
C PRO A 192 7.93 26.25 6.31
N SER A 193 7.69 26.91 5.19
CA SER A 193 6.38 27.50 4.84
C SER A 193 5.43 26.50 4.19
N ASP A 194 5.91 25.34 3.74
CA ASP A 194 5.07 24.29 3.16
C ASP A 194 4.16 23.67 4.23
N PHE A 195 2.92 23.42 3.89
CA PHE A 195 1.94 22.78 4.77
C PHE A 195 2.48 21.48 5.39
N ILE A 196 3.13 20.63 4.59
CA ILE A 196 3.59 19.31 5.00
C ILE A 196 4.92 19.32 5.77
N TYR A 197 5.67 20.43 5.73
CA TYR A 197 7.03 20.49 6.26
C TYR A 197 7.15 20.04 7.72
N ALA A 198 6.25 20.47 8.59
CA ALA A 198 6.28 20.12 10.01
C ALA A 198 6.09 18.62 10.30
N ARG A 199 5.51 17.87 9.34
CA ARG A 199 5.29 16.43 9.39
C ARG A 199 6.35 15.65 8.62
N SER A 200 6.98 16.26 7.61
CA SER A 200 8.01 15.64 6.76
C SER A 200 9.34 15.49 7.52
N PHE A 201 10.29 14.80 6.91
CA PHE A 201 11.66 14.70 7.42
C PHE A 201 12.41 16.04 7.33
N GLY A 202 11.96 16.97 6.48
CA GLY A 202 12.50 18.32 6.36
C GLY A 202 13.84 18.41 5.63
N MET A 203 14.19 17.40 4.85
CA MET A 203 15.41 17.25 4.09
C MET A 203 15.09 16.99 2.60
N ASP A 204 16.14 16.89 1.78
CA ASP A 204 15.99 16.53 0.36
C ASP A 204 15.44 15.09 0.17
N ALA A 205 15.20 14.74 -1.09
CA ALA A 205 14.57 13.47 -1.44
C ALA A 205 15.45 12.24 -1.09
N GLU A 206 16.78 12.35 -1.24
CA GLU A 206 17.71 11.26 -0.93
C GLU A 206 17.73 10.99 0.58
N GLN A 207 17.84 12.03 1.38
CA GLN A 207 17.84 11.94 2.84
C GLN A 207 16.46 11.50 3.37
N THR A 208 15.36 11.97 2.77
CA THR A 208 14.01 11.51 3.08
C THR A 208 13.84 10.03 2.74
N GLY A 209 14.41 9.56 1.62
CA GLY A 209 14.44 8.16 1.26
C GLY A 209 15.18 7.29 2.29
N GLU A 210 16.31 7.76 2.81
CA GLU A 210 17.04 7.04 3.85
C GLU A 210 16.28 7.01 5.20
N TYR A 211 15.59 8.11 5.54
CA TYR A 211 14.66 8.13 6.68
C TYR A 211 13.56 7.08 6.53
N VAL A 212 12.89 7.04 5.38
CA VAL A 212 11.82 6.08 5.10
C VAL A 212 12.35 4.65 5.15
N ARG A 213 13.51 4.37 4.53
CA ARG A 213 14.18 3.06 4.59
C ARG A 213 14.43 2.62 6.03
N THR A 214 14.96 3.53 6.87
CA THR A 214 15.25 3.26 8.27
C THR A 214 14.00 2.88 9.05
N VAL A 215 12.93 3.66 8.91
CA VAL A 215 11.65 3.43 9.60
C VAL A 215 11.02 2.11 9.13
N VAL A 216 10.89 1.90 7.81
CA VAL A 216 10.27 0.70 7.25
C VAL A 216 11.02 -0.57 7.65
N THR A 217 12.36 -0.56 7.57
CA THR A 217 13.17 -1.72 7.99
C THR A 217 12.91 -2.10 9.45
N GLN A 218 12.81 -1.11 10.34
CA GLN A 218 12.50 -1.37 11.75
C GLN A 218 11.08 -1.91 11.93
N MET A 219 10.07 -1.29 11.29
CA MET A 219 8.68 -1.72 11.40
C MET A 219 8.44 -3.13 10.85
N VAL A 220 9.10 -3.51 9.75
CA VAL A 220 9.08 -4.88 9.21
C VAL A 220 9.65 -5.87 10.23
N SER A 221 10.81 -5.54 10.84
CA SER A 221 11.42 -6.35 11.89
C SER A 221 10.50 -6.55 13.10
N ASP A 222 9.76 -5.51 13.45
CA ASP A 222 8.84 -5.50 14.59
C ASP A 222 7.45 -6.09 14.26
N LYS A 223 7.20 -6.46 13.00
CA LYS A 223 5.89 -6.89 12.50
C LYS A 223 4.77 -5.86 12.78
N THR A 224 5.10 -4.58 12.64
CA THR A 224 4.15 -3.47 12.68
C THR A 224 3.84 -3.04 11.26
N GLY A 225 2.57 -2.97 10.90
CA GLY A 225 2.13 -2.47 9.60
C GLY A 225 2.45 -0.99 9.45
N MET A 226 2.89 -0.59 8.25
CA MET A 226 3.16 0.80 7.92
C MET A 226 2.30 1.26 6.75
N VAL A 227 2.13 2.58 6.65
CA VAL A 227 1.45 3.26 5.54
C VAL A 227 2.34 4.37 5.04
N LEU A 228 2.98 4.18 3.88
CA LEU A 228 3.74 5.24 3.21
C LEU A 228 2.77 6.32 2.73
N LYS A 229 2.98 7.57 3.09
CA LYS A 229 2.04 8.65 2.75
C LYS A 229 2.75 9.98 2.51
N HIS A 230 2.19 10.82 1.64
CA HIS A 230 0.93 10.76 0.89
C HIS A 230 1.24 10.71 -0.61
N PHE A 231 1.12 9.55 -1.24
CA PHE A 231 1.45 9.40 -2.67
C PHE A 231 0.53 10.26 -3.54
N PRO A 232 1.04 10.92 -4.60
CA PRO A 232 2.39 10.88 -5.14
C PRO A 232 3.38 11.88 -4.52
N GLY A 233 3.02 12.60 -3.47
CA GLY A 233 3.81 13.58 -2.75
C GLY A 233 3.17 14.98 -2.77
N TYR A 234 3.01 15.60 -1.59
CA TYR A 234 2.41 16.94 -1.47
C TYR A 234 3.31 18.04 -2.02
N GLY A 235 4.65 17.93 -1.86
CA GLY A 235 5.56 19.02 -2.19
C GLY A 235 5.13 20.32 -1.49
N ASN A 236 4.97 21.38 -2.27
CA ASN A 236 4.53 22.70 -1.79
C ASN A 236 3.02 22.94 -1.97
N ASN A 237 2.20 21.91 -2.16
CA ASN A 237 0.77 22.04 -2.33
C ASN A 237 0.03 22.39 -1.04
N ALA A 238 -1.22 22.88 -1.22
CA ALA A 238 -2.13 23.15 -0.12
C ALA A 238 -2.67 21.87 0.54
N ASP A 239 -3.22 22.03 1.73
CA ASP A 239 -3.89 20.98 2.49
C ASP A 239 -5.21 20.54 1.84
N THR A 240 -5.34 19.27 1.46
CA THR A 240 -6.55 18.71 0.86
C THR A 240 -7.72 18.54 1.85
N HIS A 241 -7.50 18.73 3.15
CA HIS A 241 -8.60 18.80 4.12
C HIS A 241 -9.47 20.05 3.96
N THR A 242 -8.96 21.08 3.27
CA THR A 242 -9.64 22.38 3.11
C THR A 242 -10.17 22.63 1.71
N GLY A 243 -10.06 21.65 0.81
CA GLY A 243 -10.52 21.73 -0.57
C GLY A 243 -9.59 21.06 -1.58
N ILE A 244 -9.89 21.21 -2.87
CA ILE A 244 -9.09 20.61 -3.95
C ILE A 244 -7.74 21.31 -4.03
N ALA A 245 -6.65 20.55 -3.88
CA ALA A 245 -5.29 21.01 -4.15
C ALA A 245 -4.85 20.55 -5.56
N ILE A 246 -4.44 21.51 -6.41
CA ILE A 246 -3.98 21.23 -7.76
C ILE A 246 -2.45 21.34 -7.79
N ASP A 247 -1.81 20.29 -8.25
CA ASP A 247 -0.36 20.22 -8.43
C ASP A 247 0.01 20.40 -9.90
N GLU A 248 0.68 21.51 -10.21
CA GLU A 248 1.11 21.85 -11.56
C GLU A 248 2.58 21.44 -11.83
N ARG A 249 3.25 20.79 -10.87
CA ARG A 249 4.63 20.37 -11.03
C ARG A 249 4.78 19.38 -12.18
N PRO A 250 5.88 19.46 -12.96
CA PRO A 250 6.10 18.52 -14.06
C PRO A 250 6.47 17.13 -13.55
N MET A 251 6.20 16.09 -14.33
CA MET A 251 6.49 14.69 -14.01
C MET A 251 7.96 14.44 -13.59
N ASP A 252 8.91 15.19 -14.15
CA ASP A 252 10.32 15.04 -13.81
C ASP A 252 10.62 15.44 -12.37
N THR A 253 9.86 16.38 -11.77
CA THR A 253 9.97 16.69 -10.34
C THR A 253 9.62 15.47 -9.49
N PHE A 254 8.52 14.79 -9.80
CA PHE A 254 8.12 13.57 -9.09
C PHE A 254 9.16 12.45 -9.22
N ARG A 255 9.66 12.22 -10.43
CA ARG A 255 10.67 11.18 -10.69
C ARG A 255 12.00 11.43 -9.99
N GLN A 256 12.42 12.69 -9.88
CA GLN A 256 13.72 13.07 -9.33
C GLN A 256 13.67 13.38 -7.83
N SER A 257 12.47 13.51 -7.26
CA SER A 257 12.26 13.89 -5.86
C SER A 257 11.20 13.01 -5.20
N ASP A 258 9.91 13.29 -5.43
CA ASP A 258 8.82 12.77 -4.61
C ASP A 258 8.72 11.24 -4.61
N PHE A 259 9.04 10.56 -5.73
CA PHE A 259 8.99 9.11 -5.82
C PHE A 259 10.14 8.40 -5.09
N LEU A 260 11.27 9.07 -4.84
CA LEU A 260 12.44 8.43 -4.25
C LEU A 260 12.19 7.88 -2.84
N PRO A 261 11.54 8.60 -1.91
CA PRO A 261 11.20 8.05 -0.60
C PRO A 261 10.20 6.88 -0.66
N PHE A 262 9.22 6.93 -1.57
CA PHE A 262 8.30 5.79 -1.77
C PHE A 262 9.04 4.57 -2.31
N GLN A 263 9.91 4.76 -3.31
CA GLN A 263 10.74 3.69 -3.82
C GLN A 263 11.62 3.06 -2.74
N ALA A 264 12.26 3.89 -1.90
CA ALA A 264 13.06 3.43 -0.77
C ALA A 264 12.23 2.60 0.23
N GLY A 265 11.01 3.01 0.52
CA GLY A 265 10.09 2.27 1.38
C GLY A 265 9.64 0.94 0.77
N ILE A 266 9.27 0.93 -0.52
CA ILE A 266 8.87 -0.27 -1.26
C ILE A 266 10.01 -1.30 -1.27
N GLU A 267 11.23 -0.87 -1.61
CA GLU A 267 12.43 -1.71 -1.60
C GLU A 267 12.79 -2.26 -0.21
N SER A 268 12.34 -1.59 0.84
CA SER A 268 12.53 -2.00 2.24
C SER A 268 11.42 -2.92 2.77
N GLY A 269 10.40 -3.24 1.95
CA GLY A 269 9.32 -4.16 2.31
C GLY A 269 8.05 -3.48 2.83
N ALA A 270 7.80 -2.22 2.45
CA ALA A 270 6.54 -1.55 2.81
C ALA A 270 5.33 -2.30 2.28
N GLN A 271 4.33 -2.49 3.15
CA GLN A 271 3.13 -3.28 2.85
C GLN A 271 1.97 -2.43 2.33
N SER A 272 1.96 -1.13 2.59
CA SER A 272 0.89 -0.27 2.09
C SER A 272 1.32 1.15 1.75
N VAL A 273 0.57 1.77 0.84
CA VAL A 273 0.74 3.15 0.38
C VAL A 273 -0.60 3.86 0.38
N LEU A 274 -0.68 5.03 1.01
CA LEU A 274 -1.85 5.89 0.99
C LEU A 274 -1.72 6.91 -0.13
N VAL A 275 -2.75 6.96 -0.99
CA VAL A 275 -2.86 7.92 -2.09
C VAL A 275 -3.69 9.13 -1.66
N SER A 276 -3.13 10.32 -1.83
CA SER A 276 -3.74 11.60 -1.45
C SER A 276 -4.86 12.04 -2.40
N HIS A 277 -5.56 13.12 -2.02
CA HIS A 277 -6.64 13.70 -2.82
C HIS A 277 -6.21 14.89 -3.70
N ASN A 278 -4.91 15.09 -3.91
CA ASN A 278 -4.40 16.12 -4.83
C ASN A 278 -4.78 15.78 -6.27
N VAL A 279 -5.13 16.78 -7.07
CA VAL A 279 -5.16 16.68 -8.53
C VAL A 279 -3.76 16.97 -9.04
N VAL A 280 -3.11 16.01 -9.69
CA VAL A 280 -1.73 16.16 -10.18
C VAL A 280 -1.73 16.22 -11.69
N ASN A 281 -1.68 17.45 -12.24
CA ASN A 281 -1.90 17.73 -13.66
C ASN A 281 -1.02 16.91 -14.61
N CYS A 282 0.22 16.62 -14.24
CA CYS A 282 1.12 15.85 -15.11
C CYS A 282 0.87 14.33 -15.09
N MET A 283 -0.03 13.83 -14.22
CA MET A 283 -0.44 12.43 -14.15
C MET A 283 -1.90 12.28 -14.59
N ASP A 284 -2.81 13.05 -13.97
CA ASP A 284 -4.22 13.09 -14.31
C ASP A 284 -4.78 14.46 -13.89
N ALA A 285 -5.09 15.29 -14.89
CA ALA A 285 -5.59 16.66 -14.65
C ALA A 285 -7.09 16.69 -14.30
N ASP A 286 -7.79 15.58 -14.53
CA ASP A 286 -9.25 15.50 -14.41
C ASP A 286 -9.70 14.85 -13.10
N ARG A 287 -8.77 14.17 -12.36
CA ARG A 287 -9.14 13.39 -11.18
C ARG A 287 -8.16 13.58 -10.03
N PRO A 288 -8.65 13.61 -8.78
CA PRO A 288 -7.78 13.44 -7.62
C PRO A 288 -6.96 12.16 -7.70
N ALA A 289 -5.74 12.16 -7.20
CA ALA A 289 -4.83 11.03 -7.29
C ALA A 289 -5.44 9.72 -6.75
N SER A 290 -6.18 9.77 -5.64
CA SER A 290 -6.90 8.63 -5.08
C SER A 290 -8.01 8.06 -5.95
N LEU A 291 -8.51 8.82 -6.93
CA LEU A 291 -9.55 8.43 -7.89
C LEU A 291 -9.01 8.27 -9.31
N SER A 292 -7.68 8.34 -9.51
CA SER A 292 -7.02 8.27 -10.81
C SER A 292 -6.41 6.90 -11.07
N ALA A 293 -6.92 6.18 -12.05
CA ALA A 293 -6.34 4.93 -12.51
C ALA A 293 -4.90 5.08 -13.01
N GLU A 294 -4.54 6.25 -13.57
CA GLU A 294 -3.18 6.53 -14.04
C GLU A 294 -2.19 6.66 -12.88
N VAL A 295 -2.58 7.32 -11.78
CA VAL A 295 -1.74 7.42 -10.57
C VAL A 295 -1.49 6.03 -9.97
N HIS A 296 -2.53 5.19 -9.89
CA HIS A 296 -2.41 3.81 -9.43
C HIS A 296 -1.54 2.96 -10.36
N ARG A 297 -1.67 3.14 -11.68
CA ARG A 297 -0.81 2.48 -12.65
C ARG A 297 0.67 2.89 -12.49
N ILE A 298 0.93 4.17 -12.23
CA ILE A 298 2.31 4.63 -11.94
C ILE A 298 2.86 3.92 -10.70
N LEU A 299 2.10 3.87 -9.62
CA LEU A 299 2.53 3.20 -8.38
C LEU A 299 2.75 1.70 -8.61
N ARG A 300 1.83 1.01 -9.29
CA ARG A 300 1.95 -0.43 -9.60
C ARG A 300 3.08 -0.75 -10.56
N GLU A 301 3.10 -0.08 -11.73
CA GLU A 301 3.98 -0.48 -12.85
C GLU A 301 5.33 0.23 -12.85
N LYS A 302 5.42 1.49 -12.37
CA LYS A 302 6.67 2.26 -12.42
C LYS A 302 7.48 2.14 -11.13
N LEU A 303 6.81 2.11 -9.98
CA LEU A 303 7.46 1.90 -8.70
C LEU A 303 7.46 0.42 -8.28
N GLY A 304 6.73 -0.46 -9.00
CA GLY A 304 6.70 -1.90 -8.73
C GLY A 304 6.00 -2.28 -7.43
N PHE A 305 5.05 -1.47 -6.96
CA PHE A 305 4.38 -1.72 -5.69
C PHE A 305 3.26 -2.76 -5.84
N ASP A 306 3.34 -3.85 -5.11
CA ASP A 306 2.37 -4.95 -5.16
C ASP A 306 1.55 -5.12 -3.85
N GLY A 307 1.82 -4.29 -2.85
CA GLY A 307 1.11 -4.25 -1.58
C GLY A 307 -0.25 -3.53 -1.66
N VAL A 308 -0.82 -3.22 -0.51
CA VAL A 308 -2.14 -2.58 -0.38
C VAL A 308 -2.06 -1.08 -0.71
N ILE A 309 -2.84 -0.64 -1.70
CA ILE A 309 -3.06 0.79 -1.95
C ILE A 309 -4.34 1.22 -1.24
N LEU A 310 -4.24 2.27 -0.43
CA LEU A 310 -5.41 2.81 0.28
C LEU A 310 -5.60 4.30 0.02
N THR A 311 -6.85 4.75 0.12
CA THR A 311 -7.19 6.18 0.02
C THR A 311 -6.93 6.90 1.33
N ASP A 312 -6.77 8.22 1.30
CA ASP A 312 -7.12 9.06 2.44
C ASP A 312 -8.65 9.06 2.65
N ASP A 313 -9.16 9.68 3.74
CA ASP A 313 -10.59 9.57 4.09
C ASP A 313 -11.48 10.18 2.99
N LEU A 314 -12.35 9.35 2.42
CA LEU A 314 -13.24 9.72 1.32
C LEU A 314 -14.34 10.75 1.69
N ILE A 315 -14.45 11.14 2.99
CA ILE A 315 -15.36 12.22 3.41
C ILE A 315 -14.73 13.62 3.27
N MET A 316 -13.42 13.71 2.97
CA MET A 316 -12.70 14.98 2.86
C MET A 316 -13.32 15.88 1.79
N ASP A 317 -13.27 17.21 2.04
CA ASP A 317 -13.90 18.21 1.18
C ASP A 317 -13.42 18.14 -0.27
N ALA A 318 -12.14 17.84 -0.50
CA ALA A 318 -11.58 17.67 -1.85
C ALA A 318 -12.33 16.60 -2.67
N ILE A 319 -12.71 15.49 -2.04
CA ILE A 319 -13.45 14.41 -2.69
C ILE A 319 -14.93 14.77 -2.88
N ARG A 320 -15.56 15.30 -1.84
CA ARG A 320 -16.98 15.70 -1.90
C ARG A 320 -17.23 16.75 -2.97
N ASP A 321 -16.35 17.74 -3.10
CA ASP A 321 -16.46 18.81 -4.09
C ASP A 321 -16.20 18.30 -5.50
N TYR A 322 -15.39 17.24 -5.65
CA TYR A 322 -15.09 16.63 -6.93
C TYR A 322 -16.20 15.71 -7.44
N THR A 323 -16.73 14.82 -6.60
CA THR A 323 -17.62 13.72 -7.05
C THR A 323 -19.00 14.17 -7.49
N GLY A 324 -19.44 15.38 -7.12
CA GLY A 324 -20.70 15.96 -7.59
C GLY A 324 -21.96 15.13 -7.32
N GLY A 325 -21.89 14.12 -6.46
CA GLY A 325 -22.98 13.19 -6.11
C GLY A 325 -22.74 11.75 -6.56
N GLU A 326 -21.68 11.44 -7.30
CA GLU A 326 -21.23 10.06 -7.51
C GLU A 326 -20.63 9.49 -6.22
N ASN A 327 -20.73 8.17 -6.04
CA ASN A 327 -20.19 7.56 -4.83
C ASN A 327 -18.66 7.45 -4.91
N ALA A 328 -17.97 8.20 -4.06
CA ALA A 328 -16.50 8.24 -4.02
C ALA A 328 -15.86 6.87 -3.83
N ALA A 329 -16.48 5.97 -3.06
CA ALA A 329 -15.95 4.63 -2.84
C ALA A 329 -15.96 3.78 -4.11
N VAL A 330 -17.01 3.87 -4.93
CA VAL A 330 -17.07 3.18 -6.23
C VAL A 330 -15.96 3.68 -7.16
N LEU A 331 -15.80 5.01 -7.26
CA LEU A 331 -14.72 5.61 -8.08
C LEU A 331 -13.33 5.22 -7.57
N ALA A 332 -13.13 5.18 -6.26
CA ALA A 332 -11.85 4.80 -5.67
C ALA A 332 -11.49 3.33 -5.94
N VAL A 333 -12.46 2.41 -5.84
CA VAL A 333 -12.25 1.00 -6.22
C VAL A 333 -11.93 0.89 -7.70
N GLN A 334 -12.69 1.56 -8.58
CA GLN A 334 -12.42 1.56 -10.02
C GLN A 334 -11.04 2.13 -10.38
N ALA A 335 -10.52 3.07 -9.59
CA ALA A 335 -9.18 3.62 -9.77
C ALA A 335 -8.07 2.62 -9.41
N GLY A 336 -8.35 1.61 -8.59
CA GLY A 336 -7.39 0.57 -8.21
C GLY A 336 -6.95 0.57 -6.74
N ASN A 337 -7.69 1.26 -5.87
CA ASN A 337 -7.47 1.14 -4.43
C ASN A 337 -7.92 -0.24 -3.92
N ASP A 338 -7.13 -0.83 -3.05
CA ASP A 338 -7.44 -2.10 -2.38
C ASP A 338 -8.16 -1.89 -1.06
N MET A 339 -7.90 -0.75 -0.38
CA MET A 339 -8.62 -0.36 0.83
C MET A 339 -9.08 1.09 0.75
N LEU A 340 -10.18 1.37 1.41
CA LEU A 340 -10.83 2.68 1.47
C LEU A 340 -10.83 3.17 2.92
N THR A 341 -10.17 4.30 3.20
CA THR A 341 -10.37 4.98 4.49
C THR A 341 -11.73 5.66 4.47
N SER A 342 -12.59 5.32 5.42
CA SER A 342 -14.00 5.67 5.37
C SER A 342 -14.54 6.15 6.71
N SER A 343 -15.15 7.33 6.72
CA SER A 343 -15.98 7.85 7.82
C SER A 343 -17.49 7.61 7.62
N ASP A 344 -17.92 7.16 6.43
CA ASP A 344 -19.31 6.80 6.10
C ASP A 344 -19.39 5.36 5.53
N PHE A 345 -18.95 4.42 6.36
CA PHE A 345 -18.75 3.03 5.97
C PHE A 345 -20.01 2.39 5.37
N VAL A 346 -21.16 2.47 6.05
CA VAL A 346 -22.35 1.71 5.63
C VAL A 346 -22.86 2.17 4.26
N THR A 347 -22.87 3.49 3.99
CA THR A 347 -23.25 4.03 2.69
C THR A 347 -22.27 3.61 1.60
N GLN A 348 -20.98 3.73 1.88
CA GLN A 348 -19.92 3.42 0.91
C GLN A 348 -19.82 1.92 0.63
N TYR A 349 -19.91 1.09 1.66
CA TYR A 349 -19.95 -0.37 1.54
C TYR A 349 -21.10 -0.84 0.64
N ASN A 350 -22.32 -0.35 0.92
CA ASN A 350 -23.50 -0.72 0.13
C ASN A 350 -23.37 -0.27 -1.34
N ALA A 351 -22.77 0.89 -1.58
CA ALA A 351 -22.55 1.38 -2.95
C ALA A 351 -21.53 0.52 -3.71
N VAL A 352 -20.42 0.13 -3.08
CA VAL A 352 -19.44 -0.78 -3.70
C VAL A 352 -20.07 -2.14 -3.97
N LEU A 353 -20.78 -2.72 -3.00
CA LEU A 353 -21.44 -4.01 -3.17
C LEU A 353 -22.47 -3.97 -4.32
N ALA A 354 -23.29 -2.92 -4.40
CA ALA A 354 -24.22 -2.75 -5.50
C ALA A 354 -23.53 -2.62 -6.86
N ALA A 355 -22.41 -1.87 -6.93
CA ALA A 355 -21.63 -1.71 -8.15
C ALA A 355 -20.95 -3.03 -8.62
N VAL A 356 -20.65 -3.94 -7.69
CA VAL A 356 -20.18 -5.28 -8.05
C VAL A 356 -21.34 -6.13 -8.56
N GLN A 357 -22.50 -6.10 -7.88
CA GLN A 357 -23.68 -6.89 -8.25
C GLN A 357 -24.27 -6.51 -9.61
N ASP A 358 -24.15 -5.25 -10.02
CA ASP A 358 -24.59 -4.78 -11.34
C ASP A 358 -23.52 -4.88 -12.43
N GLY A 359 -22.30 -5.32 -12.10
CA GLY A 359 -21.18 -5.51 -13.02
C GLY A 359 -20.37 -4.24 -13.32
N THR A 360 -20.64 -3.12 -12.66
CA THR A 360 -19.87 -1.87 -12.77
C THR A 360 -18.43 -2.04 -12.25
N ILE A 361 -18.26 -2.86 -11.22
CA ILE A 361 -16.96 -3.32 -10.70
C ILE A 361 -16.87 -4.83 -10.90
N PRO A 362 -15.81 -5.37 -11.54
CA PRO A 362 -15.61 -6.81 -11.66
C PRO A 362 -15.38 -7.48 -10.29
N GLU A 363 -16.02 -8.62 -10.01
CA GLU A 363 -15.77 -9.41 -8.80
C GLU A 363 -14.28 -9.77 -8.65
N SER A 364 -13.59 -10.06 -9.76
CA SER A 364 -12.15 -10.36 -9.76
C SER A 364 -11.29 -9.22 -9.22
N GLN A 365 -11.73 -7.97 -9.34
CA GLN A 365 -11.03 -6.82 -8.77
C GLN A 365 -11.18 -6.80 -7.24
N ILE A 366 -12.38 -7.06 -6.74
CA ILE A 366 -12.65 -7.16 -5.30
C ILE A 366 -11.84 -8.31 -4.69
N HIS A 367 -11.88 -9.47 -5.33
CA HIS A 367 -11.10 -10.63 -4.90
C HIS A 367 -9.59 -10.32 -4.84
N ALA A 368 -9.02 -9.73 -5.90
CA ALA A 368 -7.61 -9.36 -5.91
C ALA A 368 -7.23 -8.38 -4.79
N SER A 369 -8.10 -7.43 -4.48
CA SER A 369 -7.92 -6.49 -3.36
C SER A 369 -8.03 -7.20 -2.01
N ALA A 370 -9.02 -8.07 -1.83
CA ALA A 370 -9.16 -8.89 -0.62
C ALA A 370 -7.92 -9.77 -0.38
N VAL A 371 -7.38 -10.40 -1.43
CA VAL A 371 -6.13 -11.19 -1.35
C VAL A 371 -4.97 -10.33 -0.82
N ARG A 372 -4.77 -9.10 -1.32
CA ARG A 372 -3.70 -8.21 -0.82
C ARG A 372 -3.90 -7.83 0.63
N VAL A 373 -5.13 -7.55 1.04
CA VAL A 373 -5.46 -7.21 2.44
C VAL A 373 -5.20 -8.42 3.36
N ILE A 374 -5.59 -9.62 2.95
CA ILE A 374 -5.34 -10.86 3.70
C ILE A 374 -3.83 -11.17 3.75
N ASP A 375 -3.11 -11.02 2.63
CA ASP A 375 -1.65 -11.18 2.60
C ASP A 375 -0.96 -10.21 3.58
N TRP A 376 -1.39 -8.95 3.63
CA TRP A 376 -0.89 -7.99 4.62
C TRP A 376 -1.14 -8.45 6.05
N LYS A 377 -2.35 -8.92 6.35
CA LYS A 377 -2.67 -9.49 7.68
C LYS A 377 -1.81 -10.70 8.04
N MET A 378 -1.47 -11.55 7.06
CA MET A 378 -0.56 -12.68 7.23
C MET A 378 0.88 -12.21 7.49
N GLN A 379 1.36 -11.18 6.77
CA GLN A 379 2.68 -10.57 7.02
C GLN A 379 2.82 -10.03 8.44
N LEU A 380 1.75 -9.46 8.98
CA LEU A 380 1.71 -8.97 10.36
C LEU A 380 1.54 -10.09 11.40
N GLY A 381 1.31 -11.33 10.97
CA GLY A 381 1.06 -12.46 11.84
C GLY A 381 -0.32 -12.48 12.50
N LEU A 382 -1.27 -11.70 11.95
CA LEU A 382 -2.67 -11.67 12.42
C LEU A 382 -3.43 -12.92 11.97
N ILE A 383 -3.09 -13.44 10.80
CA ILE A 383 -3.60 -14.68 10.25
C ILE A 383 -2.42 -15.64 10.09
N SER A 384 -2.52 -16.83 10.69
CA SER A 384 -1.53 -17.90 10.52
C SER A 384 -1.78 -18.68 9.25
N TYR A 385 -0.72 -19.17 8.62
CA TYR A 385 -0.75 -20.07 7.48
C TYR A 385 0.36 -21.11 7.64
N ASP A 386 0.18 -22.27 7.02
CA ASP A 386 1.20 -23.34 7.02
C ASP A 386 2.28 -22.96 5.98
N ALA A 387 3.54 -22.79 6.45
CA ALA A 387 4.70 -22.40 5.64
C ALA A 387 5.54 -23.61 5.23
#